data_8f9a6dcfdb178c18b01786df4533086c
#
_entry.id   8f9a6dcfdb178c18b01786df4533086c
#
_cell.length_a   1.000
_cell.length_b   1.000
_cell.length_c   1.000
_cell.angle_alpha   90.00
_cell.angle_beta   90.00
_cell.angle_gamma   90.00
#
_symmetry.space_group_name_H-M   'P 1'
#
loop_
_entity.id
_entity.type
_entity.pdbx_description
1 polymer ?
#
loop_
_entity_poly.entity_id
_entity_poly.type
_entity_poly.pdbx_seq_one_letter_code
_entity_poly.pdbx_strand_id
1 'polypeptide(L)'
;MQRQISRYVALVFAAAVGTVAALYLRDPAFNPAFAQAALTFGLISVLANILTHKTSGDATGSLSFIPVLASAAIAPHWLTAVVVAGSALAAQALARRGALKSVFNVAQECFAISLAIFAYRSLGGLPLQRIGDSGSLSLFALFLVFFVTNSVCVSGALGIVNSRNPWLIWRENTLGVLPYDFLSLPVILFFVWIYTQYGVVGAFVLAVPLLGLRQIYKVNWQLERTNRELLELMVAAIEARDPYTSGHSRRVAEKARIISRAVGLREKEIERIVAAALLHDVGKIHEVFGPILSKPGRLTPEEQVVMRTHPVKSAELVGTVTQLRDVVPLIRHHHENWDGSGYPDGLIGDGIPLGSRIIMFADTIDAMTTDRPYRAALDATSVRRELLRFRGSQFDPQICDALLRSPEYSKLFAPANATPEEWVHRTPDRGSVLRAAISG
;
A
#
# COMPACT_ATOMS: atom_id res chain seq x y z
N MET A 1 6.29 -16.95 -23.18
CA MET A 1 5.58 -16.63 -21.93
C MET A 1 4.36 -17.53 -21.69
N GLN A 2 3.33 -17.52 -22.51
CA GLN A 2 2.09 -18.30 -22.28
C GLN A 2 2.32 -19.83 -22.13
N ARG A 3 3.20 -20.43 -22.94
CA ARG A 3 3.58 -21.85 -22.82
C ARG A 3 4.36 -22.16 -21.53
N GLN A 4 5.18 -21.24 -21.04
CA GLN A 4 5.96 -21.42 -19.82
C GLN A 4 5.07 -21.39 -18.59
N ILE A 5 4.16 -20.43 -18.50
CA ILE A 5 3.22 -20.34 -17.38
C ILE A 5 2.26 -21.53 -17.35
N SER A 6 1.77 -22.00 -18.53
CA SER A 6 0.92 -23.20 -18.57
C SER A 6 1.65 -24.48 -18.11
N ARG A 7 2.93 -24.64 -18.48
CA ARG A 7 3.77 -25.76 -17.98
C ARG A 7 3.99 -25.68 -16.48
N TYR A 8 4.22 -24.48 -15.97
CA TYR A 8 4.39 -24.27 -14.52
C TYR A 8 3.11 -24.60 -13.76
N VAL A 9 1.94 -24.16 -14.24
CA VAL A 9 0.63 -24.50 -13.66
C VAL A 9 0.40 -25.99 -13.68
N ALA A 10 0.71 -26.68 -14.78
CA ALA A 10 0.58 -28.13 -14.88
C ALA A 10 1.50 -28.88 -13.88
N LEU A 11 2.71 -28.38 -13.65
CA LEU A 11 3.65 -28.94 -12.66
C LEU A 11 3.11 -28.78 -11.25
N VAL A 12 2.61 -27.59 -10.88
CA VAL A 12 2.02 -27.35 -9.55
C VAL A 12 0.77 -28.19 -9.35
N PHE A 13 -0.05 -28.36 -10.39
CA PHE A 13 -1.24 -29.22 -10.35
C PHE A 13 -0.85 -30.69 -10.15
N ALA A 14 0.13 -31.19 -10.88
CA ALA A 14 0.62 -32.57 -10.71
C ALA A 14 1.19 -32.80 -9.30
N ALA A 15 1.92 -31.82 -8.74
CA ALA A 15 2.42 -31.87 -7.38
C ALA A 15 1.27 -31.92 -6.35
N ALA A 16 0.21 -31.12 -6.55
CA ALA A 16 -0.98 -31.15 -5.69
C ALA A 16 -1.66 -32.52 -5.71
N VAL A 17 -1.90 -33.08 -6.89
CA VAL A 17 -2.49 -34.41 -7.03
C VAL A 17 -1.61 -35.48 -6.37
N GLY A 18 -0.29 -35.45 -6.61
CA GLY A 18 0.65 -36.38 -6.04
C GLY A 18 0.69 -36.36 -4.49
N THR A 19 0.68 -35.17 -3.89
CA THR A 19 0.70 -35.03 -2.43
C THR A 19 -0.64 -35.42 -1.78
N VAL A 20 -1.77 -35.14 -2.40
CA VAL A 20 -3.08 -35.62 -1.94
C VAL A 20 -3.18 -37.14 -2.03
N ALA A 21 -2.70 -37.73 -3.14
CA ALA A 21 -2.66 -39.17 -3.31
C ALA A 21 -1.76 -39.84 -2.24
N ALA A 22 -0.61 -39.25 -1.94
CA ALA A 22 0.29 -39.76 -0.87
C ALA A 22 -0.39 -39.72 0.51
N LEU A 23 -1.15 -38.68 0.82
CA LEU A 23 -1.94 -38.59 2.06
C LEU A 23 -3.04 -39.67 2.10
N TYR A 24 -3.75 -39.87 0.97
CA TYR A 24 -4.81 -40.86 0.85
C TYR A 24 -4.24 -42.30 1.03
N LEU A 25 -3.13 -42.64 0.38
CA LEU A 25 -2.49 -43.94 0.51
C LEU A 25 -2.01 -44.22 1.92
N ARG A 26 -1.65 -43.19 2.68
CA ARG A 26 -1.20 -43.32 4.07
C ARG A 26 -2.36 -43.58 5.05
N ASP A 27 -3.54 -43.01 4.77
CA ASP A 27 -4.71 -43.10 5.63
C ASP A 27 -6.00 -42.93 4.77
N PRO A 28 -6.50 -44.02 4.13
CA PRO A 28 -7.63 -43.93 3.21
C PRO A 28 -8.99 -43.85 3.91
N ALA A 29 -9.02 -44.11 5.23
CA ALA A 29 -10.28 -44.19 5.97
C ALA A 29 -11.06 -42.88 5.98
N PHE A 30 -12.34 -42.96 5.66
CA PHE A 30 -13.22 -41.76 5.78
C PHE A 30 -13.53 -41.51 7.25
N ASN A 31 -13.24 -40.30 7.72
CA ASN A 31 -13.56 -39.87 9.07
C ASN A 31 -14.60 -38.73 9.03
N PRO A 32 -15.86 -38.94 9.50
CA PRO A 32 -16.91 -37.95 9.47
C PRO A 32 -16.58 -36.68 10.28
N ALA A 33 -15.87 -36.83 11.42
CA ALA A 33 -15.46 -35.67 12.24
C ALA A 33 -14.44 -34.79 11.50
N PHE A 34 -13.51 -35.42 10.77
CA PHE A 34 -12.56 -34.68 9.95
C PHE A 34 -13.26 -33.98 8.77
N ALA A 35 -14.22 -34.64 8.14
CA ALA A 35 -15.03 -34.04 7.08
C ALA A 35 -15.82 -32.83 7.59
N GLN A 36 -16.44 -32.93 8.77
CA GLN A 36 -17.15 -31.81 9.39
C GLN A 36 -16.24 -30.63 9.68
N ALA A 37 -15.06 -30.86 10.28
CA ALA A 37 -14.08 -29.81 10.54
C ALA A 37 -13.62 -29.14 9.24
N ALA A 38 -13.22 -29.95 8.25
CA ALA A 38 -12.77 -29.45 6.96
C ALA A 38 -13.85 -28.61 6.26
N LEU A 39 -15.10 -29.06 6.21
CA LEU A 39 -16.21 -28.32 5.59
C LEU A 39 -16.51 -27.02 6.34
N THR A 40 -16.49 -27.04 7.67
CA THR A 40 -16.70 -25.84 8.49
C THR A 40 -15.68 -24.77 8.16
N PHE A 41 -14.42 -25.09 8.22
CA PHE A 41 -13.33 -24.13 7.94
C PHE A 41 -13.21 -23.82 6.44
N GLY A 42 -13.56 -24.77 5.56
CA GLY A 42 -13.66 -24.53 4.14
C GLY A 42 -14.70 -23.45 3.81
N LEU A 43 -15.88 -23.51 4.43
CA LEU A 43 -16.90 -22.48 4.27
C LEU A 43 -16.45 -21.12 4.81
N ILE A 44 -15.82 -21.09 6.00
CA ILE A 44 -15.24 -19.86 6.55
C ILE A 44 -14.17 -19.29 5.61
N SER A 45 -13.33 -20.15 5.00
CA SER A 45 -12.34 -19.73 4.00
C SER A 45 -12.99 -19.12 2.75
N VAL A 46 -14.07 -19.71 2.23
CA VAL A 46 -14.83 -19.14 1.11
C VAL A 46 -15.39 -17.76 1.47
N LEU A 47 -16.01 -17.62 2.63
CA LEU A 47 -16.51 -16.34 3.12
C LEU A 47 -15.40 -15.30 3.28
N ALA A 48 -14.24 -15.71 3.82
CA ALA A 48 -13.06 -14.85 3.92
C ALA A 48 -12.55 -14.42 2.54
N ASN A 49 -12.62 -15.26 1.52
CA ASN A 49 -12.22 -14.94 0.16
C ASN A 49 -13.23 -14.05 -0.58
N ILE A 50 -14.54 -14.24 -0.38
CA ILE A 50 -15.58 -13.38 -0.96
C ILE A 50 -15.44 -11.94 -0.45
N LEU A 51 -15.15 -11.79 0.82
CA LEU A 51 -14.92 -10.49 1.45
C LEU A 51 -13.56 -9.89 1.09
N THR A 52 -12.68 -10.63 0.39
CA THR A 52 -11.44 -10.10 -0.19
C THR A 52 -11.74 -9.40 -1.52
N HIS A 53 -11.54 -8.10 -1.60
CA HIS A 53 -11.44 -7.41 -2.88
C HIS A 53 -10.00 -6.98 -3.12
N LYS A 54 -9.66 -6.79 -4.41
CA LYS A 54 -8.34 -6.35 -4.87
C LYS A 54 -7.87 -5.14 -4.05
N THR A 55 -6.82 -5.29 -3.30
CA THR A 55 -5.96 -4.17 -2.96
C THR A 55 -5.17 -3.82 -4.23
N SER A 56 -4.98 -2.54 -4.48
CA SER A 56 -4.13 -2.04 -5.56
C SER A 56 -2.71 -2.58 -5.40
N GLY A 57 -2.37 -3.52 -6.23
CA GLY A 57 -1.14 -4.30 -6.19
C GLY A 57 -1.47 -5.78 -6.28
N ASP A 58 -0.74 -6.53 -7.09
CA ASP A 58 -1.02 -7.95 -7.37
C ASP A 58 -0.93 -8.90 -6.16
N ALA A 59 -0.48 -8.42 -5.00
CA ALA A 59 -0.40 -9.17 -3.74
C ALA A 59 -1.63 -8.91 -2.86
N THR A 60 -2.60 -9.80 -2.93
CA THR A 60 -3.72 -9.82 -1.98
C THR A 60 -3.31 -10.61 -0.73
N GLY A 61 -3.07 -9.95 0.38
CA GLY A 61 -3.00 -10.61 1.68
C GLY A 61 -4.38 -11.22 2.01
N SER A 62 -4.53 -12.52 1.82
CA SER A 62 -5.77 -13.24 2.16
C SER A 62 -5.65 -13.79 3.57
N LEU A 63 -6.64 -13.51 4.43
CA LEU A 63 -6.76 -14.18 5.74
C LEU A 63 -7.37 -15.59 5.61
N SER A 64 -7.66 -16.06 4.39
CA SER A 64 -8.25 -17.39 4.15
C SER A 64 -7.36 -18.54 4.59
N PHE A 65 -6.05 -18.32 4.70
CA PHE A 65 -5.12 -19.34 5.19
C PHE A 65 -5.30 -19.68 6.67
N ILE A 66 -5.84 -18.75 7.49
CA ILE A 66 -6.08 -18.99 8.92
C ILE A 66 -7.06 -20.16 9.14
N PRO A 67 -8.29 -20.13 8.59
CA PRO A 67 -9.20 -21.26 8.70
C PRO A 67 -8.65 -22.53 8.01
N VAL A 68 -7.91 -22.41 6.92
CA VAL A 68 -7.29 -23.55 6.23
C VAL A 68 -6.28 -24.27 7.14
N LEU A 69 -5.39 -23.53 7.81
CA LEU A 69 -4.42 -24.11 8.74
C LEU A 69 -5.07 -24.65 10.02
N ALA A 70 -6.10 -23.99 10.55
CA ALA A 70 -6.88 -24.50 11.67
C ALA A 70 -7.53 -25.85 11.33
N SER A 71 -8.13 -25.94 10.12
CA SER A 71 -8.67 -27.21 9.61
C SER A 71 -7.62 -28.31 9.55
N ALA A 72 -6.43 -28.00 9.02
CA ALA A 72 -5.34 -28.99 8.88
C ALA A 72 -4.79 -29.46 10.23
N ALA A 73 -4.78 -28.60 11.25
CA ALA A 73 -4.35 -28.98 12.59
C ALA A 73 -5.37 -29.90 13.29
N ILE A 74 -6.68 -29.65 13.09
CA ILE A 74 -7.76 -30.48 13.67
C ILE A 74 -7.92 -31.78 12.91
N ALA A 75 -7.90 -31.73 11.58
CA ALA A 75 -8.11 -32.84 10.68
C ALA A 75 -6.91 -32.96 9.70
N PRO A 76 -5.74 -33.45 10.15
CA PRO A 76 -4.56 -33.58 9.30
C PRO A 76 -4.69 -34.80 8.37
N HIS A 77 -5.58 -34.70 7.40
CA HIS A 77 -6.08 -35.78 6.56
C HIS A 77 -6.24 -35.33 5.10
N TRP A 78 -6.24 -36.26 4.14
CA TRP A 78 -6.47 -35.95 2.72
C TRP A 78 -7.80 -35.22 2.46
N LEU A 79 -8.85 -35.50 3.27
CA LEU A 79 -10.14 -34.82 3.19
C LEU A 79 -10.00 -33.30 3.30
N THR A 80 -9.15 -32.82 4.21
CA THR A 80 -8.88 -31.39 4.38
C THR A 80 -8.31 -30.79 3.10
N ALA A 81 -7.33 -31.44 2.47
CA ALA A 81 -6.76 -30.96 1.23
C ALA A 81 -7.79 -30.88 0.08
N VAL A 82 -8.67 -31.88 -0.02
CA VAL A 82 -9.75 -31.90 -1.03
C VAL A 82 -10.77 -30.79 -0.77
N VAL A 83 -11.19 -30.58 0.48
CA VAL A 83 -12.14 -29.52 0.83
C VAL A 83 -11.52 -28.15 0.61
N VAL A 84 -10.25 -27.96 0.94
CA VAL A 84 -9.52 -26.71 0.67
C VAL A 84 -9.47 -26.42 -0.84
N ALA A 85 -9.20 -27.43 -1.66
CA ALA A 85 -9.25 -27.28 -3.13
C ALA A 85 -10.66 -26.89 -3.62
N GLY A 86 -11.72 -27.54 -3.09
CA GLY A 86 -13.10 -27.21 -3.39
C GLY A 86 -13.47 -25.78 -2.97
N SER A 87 -13.05 -25.38 -1.77
CA SER A 87 -13.27 -24.01 -1.25
C SER A 87 -12.56 -22.95 -2.08
N ALA A 88 -11.29 -23.22 -2.48
CA ALA A 88 -10.54 -22.38 -3.37
C ALA A 88 -11.23 -22.26 -4.73
N LEU A 89 -11.71 -23.38 -5.31
CA LEU A 89 -12.43 -23.39 -6.58
C LEU A 89 -13.71 -22.56 -6.49
N ALA A 90 -14.50 -22.72 -5.44
CA ALA A 90 -15.72 -21.92 -5.22
C ALA A 90 -15.38 -20.42 -5.13
N ALA A 91 -14.32 -20.04 -4.40
CA ALA A 91 -13.89 -18.67 -4.29
C ALA A 91 -13.42 -18.09 -5.66
N GLN A 92 -12.72 -18.87 -6.49
CA GLN A 92 -12.30 -18.44 -7.82
C GLN A 92 -13.51 -18.27 -8.78
N ALA A 93 -14.48 -19.18 -8.72
CA ALA A 93 -15.71 -19.12 -9.51
C ALA A 93 -16.54 -17.88 -9.18
N LEU A 94 -16.75 -17.62 -7.89
CA LEU A 94 -17.47 -16.41 -7.41
C LEU A 94 -16.74 -15.11 -7.80
N ALA A 95 -15.39 -15.12 -7.81
CA ALA A 95 -14.58 -13.98 -8.22
C ALA A 95 -14.50 -13.81 -9.76
N ARG A 96 -15.09 -14.71 -10.55
CA ARG A 96 -15.08 -14.71 -12.04
C ARG A 96 -13.69 -14.54 -12.63
N ARG A 97 -12.69 -15.23 -12.05
CA ARG A 97 -11.30 -15.15 -12.51
C ARG A 97 -11.08 -16.03 -13.75
N GLY A 98 -10.08 -15.69 -14.58
CA GLY A 98 -9.74 -16.47 -15.78
C GLY A 98 -9.30 -17.91 -15.42
N ALA A 99 -9.60 -18.87 -16.30
CA ALA A 99 -9.44 -20.29 -16.05
C ALA A 99 -8.01 -20.70 -15.61
N LEU A 100 -6.97 -20.24 -16.30
CA LEU A 100 -5.59 -20.59 -15.98
C LEU A 100 -5.17 -20.09 -14.58
N LYS A 101 -5.58 -18.87 -14.22
CA LYS A 101 -5.32 -18.29 -12.89
C LYS A 101 -6.09 -19.05 -11.80
N SER A 102 -7.31 -19.46 -12.08
CA SER A 102 -8.13 -20.25 -11.17
C SER A 102 -7.52 -21.62 -10.91
N VAL A 103 -7.12 -22.35 -11.95
CA VAL A 103 -6.44 -23.66 -11.84
C VAL A 103 -5.15 -23.53 -11.03
N PHE A 104 -4.34 -22.50 -11.31
CA PHE A 104 -3.11 -22.26 -10.54
C PHE A 104 -3.41 -22.03 -9.05
N ASN A 105 -4.34 -21.13 -8.71
CA ASN A 105 -4.64 -20.80 -7.32
C ASN A 105 -5.17 -22.02 -6.55
N VAL A 106 -6.07 -22.80 -7.16
CA VAL A 106 -6.59 -24.04 -6.54
C VAL A 106 -5.49 -25.08 -6.34
N ALA A 107 -4.69 -25.32 -7.38
CA ALA A 107 -3.61 -26.30 -7.32
C ALA A 107 -2.53 -25.90 -6.30
N GLN A 108 -2.14 -24.65 -6.26
CA GLN A 108 -1.13 -24.13 -5.38
C GLN A 108 -1.57 -24.19 -3.90
N GLU A 109 -2.81 -23.81 -3.59
CA GLU A 109 -3.36 -23.88 -2.22
C GLU A 109 -3.52 -25.33 -1.75
N CYS A 110 -4.00 -26.20 -2.63
CA CYS A 110 -4.09 -27.64 -2.39
C CYS A 110 -2.71 -28.27 -2.15
N PHE A 111 -1.71 -27.92 -2.97
CA PHE A 111 -0.34 -28.41 -2.82
C PHE A 111 0.27 -27.93 -1.50
N ALA A 112 0.16 -26.65 -1.18
CA ALA A 112 0.72 -26.09 0.05
C ALA A 112 0.13 -26.75 1.29
N ILE A 113 -1.18 -26.95 1.36
CA ILE A 113 -1.82 -27.55 2.53
C ILE A 113 -1.55 -29.04 2.63
N SER A 114 -1.58 -29.79 1.53
CA SER A 114 -1.30 -31.23 1.56
C SER A 114 0.15 -31.55 1.95
N LEU A 115 1.11 -30.76 1.45
CA LEU A 115 2.51 -30.90 1.84
C LEU A 115 2.73 -30.52 3.31
N ALA A 116 2.05 -29.48 3.78
CA ALA A 116 2.10 -29.07 5.18
C ALA A 116 1.52 -30.13 6.13
N ILE A 117 0.38 -30.75 5.77
CA ILE A 117 -0.20 -31.89 6.49
C ILE A 117 0.77 -33.09 6.51
N PHE A 118 1.40 -33.38 5.38
CA PHE A 118 2.37 -34.45 5.29
C PHE A 118 3.56 -34.24 6.24
N ALA A 119 4.13 -33.04 6.25
CA ALA A 119 5.20 -32.62 7.15
C ALA A 119 4.77 -32.68 8.62
N TYR A 120 3.59 -32.18 8.93
CA TYR A 120 2.98 -32.21 10.27
C TYR A 120 2.90 -33.66 10.81
N ARG A 121 2.30 -34.55 10.06
CA ARG A 121 2.17 -35.98 10.45
C ARG A 121 3.51 -36.71 10.53
N SER A 122 4.47 -36.35 9.66
CA SER A 122 5.81 -36.95 9.67
C SER A 122 6.63 -36.58 10.90
N LEU A 123 6.32 -35.45 11.54
CA LEU A 123 6.92 -34.99 12.79
C LEU A 123 6.10 -35.39 14.03
N GLY A 124 5.21 -36.38 13.91
CA GLY A 124 4.41 -36.87 15.02
C GLY A 124 3.19 -36.02 15.35
N GLY A 125 2.77 -35.16 14.44
CA GLY A 125 1.55 -34.32 14.62
C GLY A 125 0.30 -35.21 14.63
N LEU A 126 -0.50 -35.06 15.69
CA LEU A 126 -1.77 -35.75 15.91
C LEU A 126 -2.94 -34.78 15.68
N PRO A 127 -4.15 -35.27 15.34
CA PRO A 127 -5.34 -34.43 15.33
C PRO A 127 -5.51 -33.67 16.65
N LEU A 128 -5.56 -32.33 16.59
CA LEU A 128 -5.69 -31.53 17.80
C LEU A 128 -7.11 -31.62 18.35
N GLN A 129 -7.29 -32.33 19.44
CA GLN A 129 -8.50 -32.34 20.26
C GLN A 129 -8.35 -31.42 21.47
N ARG A 130 -7.10 -31.21 21.96
CA ARG A 130 -6.73 -30.23 23.00
C ARG A 130 -5.45 -29.53 22.61
N ILE A 131 -5.27 -28.31 23.08
CA ILE A 131 -4.00 -27.59 22.97
C ILE A 131 -2.97 -28.35 23.79
N GLY A 132 -1.93 -28.86 23.12
CA GLY A 132 -0.89 -29.69 23.73
C GLY A 132 -0.84 -31.12 23.25
N ASP A 133 -1.86 -31.62 22.51
CA ASP A 133 -1.86 -32.98 21.96
C ASP A 133 -0.75 -33.19 20.90
N SER A 134 -0.30 -32.12 20.28
CA SER A 134 0.81 -32.16 19.32
C SER A 134 1.98 -31.31 19.79
N GLY A 135 3.17 -31.77 19.50
CA GLY A 135 4.40 -31.03 19.81
C GLY A 135 4.46 -29.70 19.07
N SER A 136 5.05 -28.71 19.71
CA SER A 136 5.24 -27.37 19.12
C SER A 136 5.98 -27.40 17.77
N LEU A 137 6.90 -28.36 17.60
CA LEU A 137 7.67 -28.53 16.36
C LEU A 137 6.78 -28.94 15.17
N SER A 138 5.83 -29.86 15.38
CA SER A 138 4.92 -30.31 14.30
C SER A 138 3.98 -29.17 13.88
N LEU A 139 3.44 -28.39 14.83
CA LEU A 139 2.61 -27.21 14.54
C LEU A 139 3.40 -26.12 13.81
N PHE A 140 4.62 -25.87 14.24
CA PHE A 140 5.50 -24.93 13.54
C PHE A 140 5.80 -25.40 12.12
N ALA A 141 6.05 -26.70 11.92
CA ALA A 141 6.27 -27.26 10.59
C ALA A 141 5.02 -27.16 9.70
N LEU A 142 3.81 -27.38 10.23
CA LEU A 142 2.55 -27.19 9.50
C LEU A 142 2.47 -25.77 8.91
N PHE A 143 2.72 -24.78 9.75
CA PHE A 143 2.70 -23.38 9.36
C PHE A 143 3.83 -23.06 8.36
N LEU A 144 5.07 -23.40 8.70
CA LEU A 144 6.24 -23.04 7.90
C LEU A 144 6.20 -23.64 6.50
N VAL A 145 5.87 -24.94 6.40
CA VAL A 145 5.80 -25.65 5.11
C VAL A 145 4.67 -25.08 4.24
N PHE A 146 3.51 -24.81 4.83
CA PHE A 146 2.42 -24.14 4.10
C PHE A 146 2.88 -22.79 3.56
N PHE A 147 3.44 -21.96 4.42
CA PHE A 147 3.86 -20.61 4.07
C PHE A 147 4.95 -20.58 3.00
N VAL A 148 6.01 -21.39 3.17
CA VAL A 148 7.11 -21.47 2.21
C VAL A 148 6.62 -21.99 0.86
N THR A 149 5.83 -23.08 0.85
CA THR A 149 5.29 -23.65 -0.39
C THR A 149 4.41 -22.65 -1.12
N ASN A 150 3.51 -21.99 -0.40
CA ASN A 150 2.63 -20.96 -0.94
C ASN A 150 3.43 -19.81 -1.56
N SER A 151 4.37 -19.23 -0.82
CA SER A 151 5.15 -18.06 -1.26
C SER A 151 6.08 -18.38 -2.44
N VAL A 152 6.69 -19.58 -2.45
CA VAL A 152 7.56 -20.04 -3.55
C VAL A 152 6.74 -20.26 -4.82
N CYS A 153 5.59 -20.95 -4.73
CA CYS A 153 4.71 -21.17 -5.89
C CYS A 153 4.24 -19.84 -6.50
N VAL A 154 3.80 -18.89 -5.68
CA VAL A 154 3.34 -17.57 -6.15
C VAL A 154 4.48 -16.78 -6.78
N SER A 155 5.65 -16.73 -6.13
CA SER A 155 6.80 -15.99 -6.64
C SER A 155 7.35 -16.59 -7.94
N GLY A 156 7.29 -17.93 -8.09
CA GLY A 156 7.61 -18.61 -9.33
C GLY A 156 6.69 -18.21 -10.50
N ALA A 157 5.37 -18.20 -10.26
CA ALA A 157 4.39 -17.76 -11.26
C ALA A 157 4.59 -16.30 -11.65
N LEU A 158 4.76 -15.40 -10.67
CA LEU A 158 5.00 -13.97 -10.91
C LEU A 158 6.33 -13.73 -11.64
N GLY A 159 7.37 -14.52 -11.34
CA GLY A 159 8.65 -14.45 -12.03
C GLY A 159 8.52 -14.73 -13.53
N ILE A 160 7.73 -15.75 -13.89
CA ILE A 160 7.47 -16.10 -15.30
C ILE A 160 6.62 -15.00 -15.97
N VAL A 161 5.57 -14.52 -15.32
CA VAL A 161 4.66 -13.50 -15.89
C VAL A 161 5.37 -12.18 -16.09
N ASN A 162 6.19 -11.74 -15.12
CA ASN A 162 6.85 -10.44 -15.13
C ASN A 162 8.26 -10.49 -15.75
N SER A 163 8.72 -11.67 -16.21
CA SER A 163 10.07 -11.89 -16.73
C SER A 163 11.17 -11.39 -15.76
N ARG A 164 10.91 -11.54 -14.44
CA ARG A 164 11.82 -11.12 -13.35
C ARG A 164 12.32 -12.34 -12.58
N ASN A 165 13.46 -12.18 -11.90
CA ASN A 165 14.00 -13.24 -11.04
C ASN A 165 13.01 -13.58 -9.90
N PRO A 166 12.54 -14.85 -9.79
CA PRO A 166 11.57 -15.26 -8.75
C PRO A 166 12.07 -15.03 -7.32
N TRP A 167 13.40 -15.14 -7.08
CA TRP A 167 14.00 -14.88 -5.78
C TRP A 167 13.88 -13.42 -5.34
N LEU A 168 14.07 -12.46 -6.26
CA LEU A 168 13.90 -11.04 -5.96
C LEU A 168 12.44 -10.74 -5.64
N ILE A 169 11.50 -11.30 -6.41
CA ILE A 169 10.07 -11.17 -6.15
C ILE A 169 9.71 -11.77 -4.79
N TRP A 170 10.24 -12.94 -4.48
CA TRP A 170 10.01 -13.60 -3.19
C TRP A 170 10.49 -12.72 -2.04
N ARG A 171 11.71 -12.19 -2.12
CA ARG A 171 12.29 -11.31 -1.11
C ARG A 171 11.47 -10.04 -0.91
N GLU A 172 11.06 -9.38 -1.99
CA GLU A 172 10.27 -8.15 -1.95
C GLU A 172 8.88 -8.38 -1.34
N ASN A 173 8.22 -9.49 -1.68
CA ASN A 173 6.84 -9.75 -1.29
C ASN A 173 6.72 -10.51 0.05
N THR A 174 7.74 -11.26 0.48
CA THR A 174 7.65 -12.17 1.62
C THR A 174 8.25 -11.57 2.88
N LEU A 175 9.44 -10.95 2.83
CA LEU A 175 10.10 -10.47 4.04
C LEU A 175 9.32 -9.36 4.77
N GLY A 176 8.62 -8.50 4.05
CA GLY A 176 7.79 -7.45 4.64
C GLY A 176 6.51 -7.97 5.30
N VAL A 177 6.02 -9.16 4.89
CA VAL A 177 4.76 -9.74 5.37
C VAL A 177 4.99 -10.80 6.45
N LEU A 178 6.18 -11.40 6.48
CA LEU A 178 6.55 -12.49 7.39
C LEU A 178 6.19 -12.24 8.87
N PRO A 179 6.44 -11.06 9.48
CA PRO A 179 6.06 -10.82 10.87
C PRO A 179 4.55 -10.91 11.10
N TYR A 180 3.74 -10.48 10.13
CA TYR A 180 2.28 -10.52 10.21
C TYR A 180 1.75 -11.95 10.07
N ASP A 181 2.38 -12.76 9.22
CA ASP A 181 2.00 -14.16 9.07
C ASP A 181 2.30 -14.93 10.34
N PHE A 182 3.42 -14.67 11.02
CA PHE A 182 3.71 -15.24 12.35
C PHE A 182 2.72 -14.79 13.43
N LEU A 183 2.26 -13.54 13.38
CA LEU A 183 1.24 -13.03 14.31
C LEU A 183 -0.12 -13.73 14.14
N SER A 184 -0.35 -14.41 13.02
CA SER A 184 -1.56 -15.20 12.81
C SER A 184 -1.59 -16.53 13.56
N LEU A 185 -0.43 -17.05 14.01
CA LEU A 185 -0.35 -18.33 14.73
C LEU A 185 -1.23 -18.41 15.98
N PRO A 186 -1.23 -17.41 16.89
CA PRO A 186 -2.15 -17.40 18.03
C PRO A 186 -3.62 -17.44 17.60
N VAL A 187 -3.97 -16.75 16.50
CA VAL A 187 -5.34 -16.73 15.97
C VAL A 187 -5.73 -18.11 15.43
N ILE A 188 -4.83 -18.81 14.73
CA ILE A 188 -5.04 -20.18 14.26
C ILE A 188 -5.28 -21.11 15.43
N LEU A 189 -4.42 -21.05 16.46
CA LEU A 189 -4.55 -21.87 17.67
C LEU A 189 -5.85 -21.55 18.43
N PHE A 190 -6.27 -20.30 18.45
CA PHE A 190 -7.54 -19.90 19.06
C PHE A 190 -8.75 -20.43 18.27
N PHE A 191 -8.69 -20.47 16.94
CA PHE A 191 -9.72 -21.13 16.12
C PHE A 191 -9.78 -22.64 16.41
N VAL A 192 -8.64 -23.30 16.52
CA VAL A 192 -8.55 -24.72 16.89
C VAL A 192 -9.21 -24.94 18.26
N TRP A 193 -8.79 -24.16 19.26
CA TRP A 193 -9.32 -24.27 20.61
C TRP A 193 -10.83 -24.07 20.68
N ILE A 194 -11.35 -23.00 20.07
CA ILE A 194 -12.78 -22.69 20.15
C ILE A 194 -13.62 -23.75 19.41
N TYR A 195 -13.10 -24.28 18.30
CA TYR A 195 -13.76 -25.38 17.58
C TYR A 195 -13.77 -26.66 18.41
N THR A 196 -12.69 -27.01 19.09
CA THR A 196 -12.64 -28.23 19.91
C THR A 196 -13.53 -28.15 21.15
N GLN A 197 -13.77 -26.94 21.68
CA GLN A 197 -14.67 -26.74 22.83
C GLN A 197 -16.14 -26.61 22.42
N TYR A 198 -16.44 -25.91 21.35
CA TYR A 198 -17.80 -25.47 20.98
C TYR A 198 -18.23 -25.93 19.57
N GLY A 199 -17.42 -26.72 18.89
CA GLY A 199 -17.71 -27.25 17.56
C GLY A 199 -17.91 -26.16 16.51
N VAL A 200 -18.78 -26.46 15.57
CA VAL A 200 -19.12 -25.60 14.43
C VAL A 200 -19.57 -24.19 14.88
N VAL A 201 -20.42 -24.14 15.91
CA VAL A 201 -20.96 -22.87 16.42
C VAL A 201 -19.83 -21.96 16.91
N GLY A 202 -18.88 -22.50 17.68
CA GLY A 202 -17.72 -21.74 18.15
C GLY A 202 -16.89 -21.17 17.03
N ALA A 203 -16.63 -21.96 15.96
CA ALA A 203 -15.88 -21.47 14.81
C ALA A 203 -16.54 -20.27 14.12
N PHE A 204 -17.86 -20.30 13.94
CA PHE A 204 -18.60 -19.19 13.33
C PHE A 204 -18.70 -17.98 14.25
N VAL A 205 -18.92 -18.18 15.55
CA VAL A 205 -18.92 -17.09 16.55
C VAL A 205 -17.60 -16.30 16.53
N LEU A 206 -16.47 -16.97 16.31
CA LEU A 206 -15.18 -16.30 16.16
C LEU A 206 -15.00 -15.71 14.75
N ALA A 207 -15.42 -16.41 13.70
CA ALA A 207 -15.24 -15.98 12.34
C ALA A 207 -16.00 -14.68 12.00
N VAL A 208 -17.23 -14.55 12.45
CA VAL A 208 -18.10 -13.40 12.11
C VAL A 208 -17.51 -12.06 12.54
N PRO A 209 -17.06 -11.85 13.80
CA PRO A 209 -16.42 -10.60 14.20
C PRO A 209 -15.13 -10.31 13.42
N LEU A 210 -14.30 -11.33 13.16
CA LEU A 210 -13.05 -11.15 12.43
C LEU A 210 -13.30 -10.73 10.97
N LEU A 211 -14.30 -11.32 10.33
CA LEU A 211 -14.73 -10.93 8.98
C LEU A 211 -15.34 -9.53 8.97
N GLY A 212 -16.10 -9.17 10.01
CA GLY A 212 -16.66 -7.85 10.21
C GLY A 212 -15.59 -6.76 10.34
N LEU A 213 -14.61 -6.97 11.22
CA LEU A 213 -13.47 -6.07 11.40
C LEU A 213 -12.70 -5.87 10.08
N ARG A 214 -12.48 -6.95 9.36
CA ARG A 214 -11.84 -6.89 8.05
C ARG A 214 -12.65 -6.07 7.06
N GLN A 215 -13.97 -6.21 7.03
CA GLN A 215 -14.84 -5.44 6.14
C GLN A 215 -14.80 -3.95 6.47
N ILE A 216 -14.81 -3.59 7.75
CA ILE A 216 -14.68 -2.20 8.22
C ILE A 216 -13.34 -1.62 7.75
N TYR A 217 -12.23 -2.35 7.96
CA TYR A 217 -10.91 -1.92 7.52
C TYR A 217 -10.84 -1.68 6.01
N LYS A 218 -11.44 -2.58 5.22
CA LYS A 218 -11.53 -2.45 3.76
C LYS A 218 -12.31 -1.21 3.33
N VAL A 219 -13.47 -0.99 3.93
CA VAL A 219 -14.33 0.17 3.60
C VAL A 219 -13.59 1.47 3.92
N ASN A 220 -12.94 1.55 5.07
CA ASN A 220 -12.13 2.71 5.45
C ASN A 220 -11.00 2.96 4.45
N TRP A 221 -10.28 1.91 4.05
CA TRP A 221 -9.21 2.04 3.07
C TRP A 221 -9.73 2.50 1.69
N GLN A 222 -10.87 1.96 1.24
CA GLN A 222 -11.53 2.40 0.00
C GLN A 222 -11.95 3.88 0.10
N LEU A 223 -12.49 4.29 1.23
CA LEU A 223 -12.89 5.68 1.47
C LEU A 223 -11.69 6.63 1.42
N GLU A 224 -10.60 6.28 2.10
CA GLU A 224 -9.35 7.06 2.06
C GLU A 224 -8.80 7.19 0.63
N ARG A 225 -8.82 6.09 -0.11
CA ARG A 225 -8.40 6.09 -1.51
C ARG A 225 -9.28 6.97 -2.38
N THR A 226 -10.61 6.82 -2.27
CA THR A 226 -11.57 7.64 -3.04
C THR A 226 -11.42 9.12 -2.70
N ASN A 227 -11.25 9.46 -1.43
CA ASN A 227 -11.00 10.84 -1.01
C ASN A 227 -9.73 11.41 -1.66
N ARG A 228 -8.64 10.62 -1.72
CA ARG A 228 -7.40 11.04 -2.39
C ARG A 228 -7.61 11.24 -3.89
N GLU A 229 -8.27 10.30 -4.56
CA GLU A 229 -8.58 10.39 -6.00
C GLU A 229 -9.46 11.62 -6.31
N LEU A 230 -10.42 11.96 -5.45
CA LEU A 230 -11.25 13.16 -5.57
C LEU A 230 -10.43 14.46 -5.41
N LEU A 231 -9.54 14.52 -4.42
CA LEU A 231 -8.64 15.64 -4.24
C LEU A 231 -7.75 15.85 -5.47
N GLU A 232 -7.18 14.79 -6.02
CA GLU A 232 -6.37 14.86 -7.24
C GLU A 232 -7.18 15.30 -8.46
N LEU A 233 -8.42 14.83 -8.59
CA LEU A 233 -9.31 15.25 -9.64
C LEU A 233 -9.66 16.75 -9.53
N MET A 234 -9.94 17.24 -8.30
CA MET A 234 -10.21 18.66 -8.05
C MET A 234 -9.00 19.51 -8.42
N VAL A 235 -7.80 19.12 -8.01
CA VAL A 235 -6.55 19.82 -8.37
C VAL A 235 -6.37 19.85 -9.89
N ALA A 236 -6.54 18.71 -10.57
CA ALA A 236 -6.42 18.64 -12.03
C ALA A 236 -7.45 19.53 -12.74
N ALA A 237 -8.68 19.64 -12.21
CA ALA A 237 -9.71 20.53 -12.76
C ALA A 237 -9.35 22.02 -12.60
N ILE A 238 -8.69 22.37 -11.50
CA ILE A 238 -8.20 23.75 -11.25
C ILE A 238 -7.03 24.04 -12.20
N GLU A 239 -6.05 23.14 -12.29
CA GLU A 239 -4.91 23.28 -13.19
C GLU A 239 -5.31 23.39 -14.67
N ALA A 240 -6.43 22.76 -15.08
CA ALA A 240 -6.95 22.86 -16.45
C ALA A 240 -7.34 24.28 -16.86
N ARG A 241 -7.51 25.21 -15.90
CA ARG A 241 -7.76 26.64 -16.16
C ARG A 241 -6.48 27.46 -16.39
N ASP A 242 -5.34 26.92 -15.99
CA ASP A 242 -4.03 27.55 -16.18
C ASP A 242 -3.18 26.68 -17.14
N PRO A 243 -2.97 27.11 -18.40
CA PRO A 243 -2.24 26.34 -19.39
C PRO A 243 -0.81 25.96 -19.00
N TYR A 244 -0.23 26.64 -18.01
CA TYR A 244 1.16 26.47 -17.57
C TYR A 244 1.32 25.58 -16.35
N THR A 245 0.22 25.18 -15.68
CA THR A 245 0.28 24.45 -14.41
C THR A 245 -0.13 22.99 -14.50
N SER A 246 -0.35 22.44 -15.71
CA SER A 246 -0.71 21.02 -15.85
C SER A 246 0.32 20.12 -15.13
N GLY A 247 -0.15 19.37 -14.11
CA GLY A 247 0.64 18.50 -13.28
C GLY A 247 1.63 19.19 -12.33
N HIS A 248 1.61 20.51 -12.21
CA HIS A 248 2.48 21.31 -11.33
C HIS A 248 2.30 20.91 -9.87
N SER A 249 1.08 20.94 -9.35
CA SER A 249 0.81 20.64 -7.94
C SER A 249 1.27 19.23 -7.56
N ARG A 250 1.14 18.27 -8.47
CA ARG A 250 1.66 16.89 -8.27
C ARG A 250 3.19 16.88 -8.22
N ARG A 251 3.87 17.58 -9.13
CA ARG A 251 5.34 17.66 -9.14
C ARG A 251 5.86 18.38 -7.89
N VAL A 252 5.19 19.45 -7.45
CA VAL A 252 5.52 20.15 -6.20
C VAL A 252 5.34 19.22 -4.99
N ALA A 253 4.24 18.47 -4.91
CA ALA A 253 3.99 17.52 -3.85
C ALA A 253 5.08 16.41 -3.78
N GLU A 254 5.51 15.88 -4.93
CA GLU A 254 6.59 14.87 -4.96
C GLU A 254 7.94 15.47 -4.55
N LYS A 255 8.27 16.67 -5.04
CA LYS A 255 9.48 17.38 -4.63
C LYS A 255 9.47 17.68 -3.13
N ALA A 256 8.32 18.10 -2.57
CA ALA A 256 8.14 18.31 -1.14
C ALA A 256 8.38 17.02 -0.33
N ARG A 257 7.92 15.87 -0.83
CA ARG A 257 8.21 14.54 -0.24
C ARG A 257 9.71 14.25 -0.20
N ILE A 258 10.40 14.45 -1.32
CA ILE A 258 11.84 14.23 -1.43
C ILE A 258 12.61 15.14 -0.47
N ILE A 259 12.26 16.43 -0.42
CA ILE A 259 12.89 17.41 0.47
C ILE A 259 12.62 17.06 1.94
N SER A 260 11.40 16.70 2.29
CA SER A 260 11.01 16.28 3.65
C SER A 260 11.84 15.06 4.13
N ARG A 261 12.10 14.09 3.25
CA ARG A 261 12.98 12.95 3.55
C ARG A 261 14.44 13.36 3.72
N ALA A 262 14.92 14.29 2.90
CA ALA A 262 16.28 14.83 3.02
C ALA A 262 16.50 15.54 4.36
N VAL A 263 15.47 16.18 4.90
CA VAL A 263 15.48 16.83 6.23
C VAL A 263 15.29 15.83 7.37
N GLY A 264 14.87 14.58 7.09
CA GLY A 264 14.73 13.52 8.08
C GLY A 264 13.37 13.53 8.83
N LEU A 265 12.32 14.04 8.21
CA LEU A 265 10.98 14.07 8.81
C LEU A 265 10.34 12.67 8.86
N ARG A 266 9.44 12.47 9.83
CA ARG A 266 8.64 11.25 9.95
C ARG A 266 7.56 11.19 8.89
N GLU A 267 7.17 10.00 8.45
CA GLU A 267 6.23 9.79 7.34
C GLU A 267 4.89 10.53 7.54
N LYS A 268 4.37 10.61 8.76
CA LYS A 268 3.14 11.35 9.08
C LYS A 268 3.28 12.86 8.79
N GLU A 269 4.43 13.44 9.08
CA GLU A 269 4.73 14.84 8.80
C GLU A 269 4.90 15.06 7.29
N ILE A 270 5.57 14.13 6.62
CA ILE A 270 5.73 14.12 5.16
C ILE A 270 4.38 14.11 4.45
N GLU A 271 3.46 13.23 4.83
CA GLU A 271 2.12 13.16 4.21
C GLU A 271 1.32 14.45 4.40
N ARG A 272 1.43 15.11 5.56
CA ARG A 272 0.80 16.43 5.78
C ARG A 272 1.37 17.49 4.86
N ILE A 273 2.69 17.54 4.70
CA ILE A 273 3.36 18.50 3.82
C ILE A 273 3.02 18.23 2.36
N VAL A 274 2.96 16.97 1.96
CA VAL A 274 2.56 16.55 0.61
C VAL A 274 1.12 16.96 0.30
N ALA A 275 0.19 16.76 1.24
CA ALA A 275 -1.19 17.21 1.08
C ALA A 275 -1.28 18.74 0.96
N ALA A 276 -0.53 19.48 1.77
CA ALA A 276 -0.45 20.94 1.68
C ALA A 276 0.13 21.39 0.33
N ALA A 277 1.21 20.74 -0.13
CA ALA A 277 1.84 21.02 -1.41
C ALA A 277 0.93 20.73 -2.60
N LEU A 278 0.12 19.67 -2.54
CA LEU A 278 -0.87 19.38 -3.57
C LEU A 278 -1.96 20.47 -3.67
N LEU A 279 -2.32 21.08 -2.54
CA LEU A 279 -3.43 22.02 -2.41
C LEU A 279 -2.99 23.49 -2.31
N HIS A 280 -1.69 23.80 -2.39
CA HIS A 280 -1.18 25.15 -2.10
C HIS A 280 -1.78 26.24 -2.98
N ASP A 281 -2.12 25.90 -4.20
CA ASP A 281 -2.58 26.79 -5.25
C ASP A 281 -4.09 26.70 -5.56
N VAL A 282 -4.88 25.89 -4.81
CA VAL A 282 -6.31 25.69 -5.12
C VAL A 282 -7.13 26.98 -5.07
N GLY A 283 -6.69 28.00 -4.34
CA GLY A 283 -7.34 29.30 -4.28
C GLY A 283 -7.36 30.06 -5.61
N LYS A 284 -6.50 29.70 -6.56
CA LYS A 284 -6.51 30.28 -7.92
C LYS A 284 -7.78 29.93 -8.72
N ILE A 285 -8.65 29.06 -8.19
CA ILE A 285 -9.99 28.81 -8.76
C ILE A 285 -10.90 30.06 -8.72
N HIS A 286 -10.69 31.00 -7.80
CA HIS A 286 -11.51 32.19 -7.71
C HIS A 286 -11.45 33.00 -9.00
N GLU A 287 -12.61 33.56 -9.40
CA GLU A 287 -12.78 34.26 -10.67
C GLU A 287 -11.83 35.45 -10.82
N VAL A 288 -11.44 36.09 -9.73
CA VAL A 288 -10.50 37.24 -9.73
C VAL A 288 -9.15 36.89 -10.36
N PHE A 289 -8.73 35.66 -10.33
CA PHE A 289 -7.46 35.22 -10.93
C PHE A 289 -7.57 34.84 -12.42
N GLY A 290 -8.77 34.55 -12.93
CA GLY A 290 -8.97 34.13 -14.31
C GLY A 290 -8.34 35.04 -15.37
N PRO A 291 -8.60 36.34 -15.37
CA PRO A 291 -7.98 37.27 -16.32
C PRO A 291 -6.45 37.34 -16.19
N ILE A 292 -5.93 37.19 -14.97
CA ILE A 292 -4.49 37.26 -14.67
C ILE A 292 -3.76 36.01 -15.17
N LEU A 293 -4.34 34.82 -14.94
CA LEU A 293 -3.76 33.52 -15.34
C LEU A 293 -3.74 33.35 -16.86
N SER A 294 -4.72 33.93 -17.57
CA SER A 294 -4.82 33.85 -19.04
C SER A 294 -3.97 34.88 -19.77
N LYS A 295 -3.36 35.84 -19.06
CA LYS A 295 -2.64 36.94 -19.67
C LYS A 295 -1.28 36.50 -20.24
N PRO A 296 -1.02 36.74 -21.54
CA PRO A 296 0.31 36.56 -22.07
C PRO A 296 1.22 37.73 -21.63
N GLY A 297 2.24 37.44 -20.82
CA GLY A 297 3.24 38.43 -20.43
C GLY A 297 3.40 38.67 -18.93
N ARG A 298 4.07 39.78 -18.58
CA ARG A 298 4.30 40.12 -17.16
C ARG A 298 3.06 40.75 -16.54
N LEU A 299 2.85 40.45 -15.26
CA LEU A 299 1.77 41.05 -14.46
C LEU A 299 2.10 42.53 -14.17
N THR A 300 1.07 43.38 -14.17
CA THR A 300 1.19 44.74 -13.65
C THR A 300 1.36 44.73 -12.12
N PRO A 301 1.78 45.86 -11.50
CA PRO A 301 1.87 45.95 -10.04
C PRO A 301 0.53 45.61 -9.34
N GLU A 302 -0.60 46.08 -9.90
CA GLU A 302 -1.95 45.84 -9.38
C GLU A 302 -2.34 44.37 -9.49
N GLU A 303 -2.03 43.74 -10.62
CA GLU A 303 -2.26 42.30 -10.82
C GLU A 303 -1.40 41.44 -9.89
N GLN A 304 -0.15 41.89 -9.60
CA GLN A 304 0.71 41.23 -8.62
C GLN A 304 0.12 41.29 -7.21
N VAL A 305 -0.47 42.42 -6.81
CA VAL A 305 -1.15 42.54 -5.51
C VAL A 305 -2.30 41.53 -5.42
N VAL A 306 -3.11 41.41 -6.47
CA VAL A 306 -4.19 40.42 -6.53
C VAL A 306 -3.61 39.00 -6.46
N MET A 307 -2.60 38.70 -7.28
CA MET A 307 -1.98 37.35 -7.30
C MET A 307 -1.41 36.98 -5.95
N ARG A 308 -0.82 37.87 -5.18
CA ARG A 308 -0.29 37.62 -3.83
C ARG A 308 -1.38 37.22 -2.80
N THR A 309 -2.67 37.34 -3.13
CA THR A 309 -3.76 36.91 -2.24
C THR A 309 -4.07 35.41 -2.35
N HIS A 310 -3.56 34.68 -3.37
CA HIS A 310 -3.92 33.27 -3.59
C HIS A 310 -3.56 32.37 -2.42
N PRO A 311 -2.46 32.54 -1.61
CA PRO A 311 -2.21 31.66 -0.48
C PRO A 311 -3.28 31.77 0.59
N VAL A 312 -3.78 32.99 0.83
CA VAL A 312 -4.89 33.25 1.75
C VAL A 312 -6.17 32.60 1.23
N LYS A 313 -6.48 32.78 -0.06
CA LYS A 313 -7.65 32.16 -0.70
C LYS A 313 -7.58 30.62 -0.72
N SER A 314 -6.38 30.06 -0.93
CA SER A 314 -6.18 28.61 -0.82
C SER A 314 -6.41 28.11 0.61
N ALA A 315 -5.86 28.82 1.60
CA ALA A 315 -6.03 28.51 3.01
C ALA A 315 -7.50 28.61 3.47
N GLU A 316 -8.23 29.66 3.03
CA GLU A 316 -9.66 29.81 3.29
C GLU A 316 -10.47 28.65 2.71
N LEU A 317 -10.24 28.30 1.45
CA LEU A 317 -10.95 27.21 0.77
C LEU A 317 -10.68 25.85 1.44
N VAL A 318 -9.42 25.52 1.69
CA VAL A 318 -9.03 24.25 2.35
C VAL A 318 -9.52 24.19 3.79
N GLY A 319 -9.57 25.33 4.49
CA GLY A 319 -10.06 25.44 5.87
C GLY A 319 -11.54 25.08 6.05
N THR A 320 -12.33 25.03 4.97
CA THR A 320 -13.72 24.55 5.01
C THR A 320 -13.81 23.05 5.26
N VAL A 321 -12.74 22.29 4.95
CA VAL A 321 -12.67 20.85 5.14
C VAL A 321 -12.03 20.54 6.48
N THR A 322 -12.81 20.02 7.44
CA THR A 322 -12.37 19.78 8.82
C THR A 322 -11.10 18.93 8.93
N GLN A 323 -10.98 17.90 8.09
CA GLN A 323 -9.85 16.97 8.07
C GLN A 323 -8.54 17.58 7.52
N LEU A 324 -8.62 18.76 6.88
CA LEU A 324 -7.48 19.46 6.29
C LEU A 324 -7.05 20.70 7.08
N ARG A 325 -7.66 20.98 8.25
CA ARG A 325 -7.35 22.16 9.05
C ARG A 325 -5.89 22.26 9.48
N ASP A 326 -5.25 21.12 9.69
CA ASP A 326 -3.86 21.04 10.12
C ASP A 326 -2.85 21.41 9.01
N VAL A 327 -3.27 21.39 7.73
CA VAL A 327 -2.43 21.82 6.61
C VAL A 327 -2.66 23.29 6.19
N VAL A 328 -3.71 23.93 6.70
CA VAL A 328 -4.05 25.33 6.38
C VAL A 328 -2.90 26.32 6.64
N PRO A 329 -2.20 26.28 7.80
CA PRO A 329 -1.06 27.17 8.03
C PRO A 329 0.09 26.93 7.02
N LEU A 330 0.28 25.69 6.58
CA LEU A 330 1.32 25.33 5.62
C LEU A 330 1.03 25.94 4.24
N ILE A 331 -0.24 25.95 3.84
CA ILE A 331 -0.73 26.54 2.60
C ILE A 331 -0.68 28.07 2.67
N ARG A 332 -1.14 28.67 3.76
CA ARG A 332 -1.19 30.13 3.91
C ARG A 332 0.18 30.79 3.74
N HIS A 333 1.24 30.17 4.27
CA HIS A 333 2.56 30.76 4.37
C HIS A 333 3.59 30.22 3.36
N HIS A 334 3.15 29.55 2.30
CA HIS A 334 4.09 28.92 1.34
C HIS A 334 4.87 29.91 0.49
N HIS A 335 4.52 31.20 0.51
CA HIS A 335 5.25 32.28 -0.12
C HIS A 335 5.94 33.22 0.88
N GLU A 336 6.08 32.80 2.14
CA GLU A 336 6.93 33.52 3.08
C GLU A 336 8.40 33.25 2.79
N ASN A 337 9.21 34.29 2.72
CA ASN A 337 10.64 34.21 2.58
C ASN A 337 11.32 34.13 3.95
N TRP A 338 12.44 33.42 4.06
CA TRP A 338 13.16 33.25 5.31
C TRP A 338 13.52 34.57 6.01
N ASP A 339 13.82 35.61 5.23
CA ASP A 339 14.20 36.96 5.69
C ASP A 339 13.00 37.87 6.03
N GLY A 340 11.75 37.41 5.86
CA GLY A 340 10.55 38.16 6.11
C GLY A 340 10.10 39.05 4.95
N SER A 341 10.74 39.04 3.81
CA SER A 341 10.35 39.77 2.61
C SER A 341 9.20 39.13 1.82
N GLY A 342 8.67 37.99 2.34
CA GLY A 342 7.60 37.21 1.74
C GLY A 342 6.20 37.79 2.00
N TYR A 343 5.19 36.96 1.77
CA TYR A 343 3.77 37.29 1.99
C TYR A 343 2.99 36.01 2.36
N PRO A 344 1.81 36.11 3.02
CA PRO A 344 1.00 37.31 3.26
C PRO A 344 1.32 38.03 4.56
N ASP A 345 1.94 37.39 5.56
CA ASP A 345 2.03 37.91 6.92
C ASP A 345 3.44 38.44 7.28
N GLY A 346 4.45 38.26 6.40
CA GLY A 346 5.83 38.70 6.60
C GLY A 346 6.54 37.96 7.73
N LEU A 347 6.28 36.67 7.89
CA LEU A 347 6.92 35.83 8.91
C LEU A 347 8.41 35.66 8.62
N ILE A 348 9.22 35.57 9.71
CA ILE A 348 10.69 35.49 9.62
C ILE A 348 11.17 34.17 10.25
N GLY A 349 12.12 33.52 9.58
CA GLY A 349 12.87 32.39 10.12
C GLY A 349 11.97 31.24 10.59
N ASP A 350 12.17 30.81 11.82
CA ASP A 350 11.39 29.70 12.41
C ASP A 350 9.94 30.04 12.74
N GLY A 351 9.52 31.31 12.63
CA GLY A 351 8.12 31.69 12.67
C GLY A 351 7.33 31.19 11.46
N ILE A 352 8.00 30.85 10.34
CA ILE A 352 7.39 30.24 9.17
C ILE A 352 7.20 28.74 9.43
N PRO A 353 6.00 28.18 9.29
CA PRO A 353 5.80 26.74 9.45
C PRO A 353 6.76 25.93 8.59
N LEU A 354 7.36 24.86 9.16
CA LEU A 354 8.36 24.05 8.47
C LEU A 354 7.86 23.52 7.11
N GLY A 355 6.59 23.09 7.05
CA GLY A 355 6.01 22.62 5.79
C GLY A 355 5.90 23.72 4.74
N SER A 356 5.62 24.98 5.13
CA SER A 356 5.62 26.13 4.21
C SER A 356 6.99 26.40 3.63
N ARG A 357 8.04 26.33 4.49
CA ARG A 357 9.43 26.46 4.05
C ARG A 357 9.80 25.36 3.04
N ILE A 358 9.35 24.12 3.25
CA ILE A 358 9.58 22.99 2.32
C ILE A 358 8.80 23.19 1.01
N ILE A 359 7.56 23.63 1.07
CA ILE A 359 6.73 23.89 -0.12
C ILE A 359 7.37 25.02 -0.97
N MET A 360 7.90 26.07 -0.35
CA MET A 360 8.66 27.13 -1.04
C MET A 360 9.81 26.56 -1.88
N PHE A 361 10.61 25.64 -1.32
CA PHE A 361 11.67 24.97 -2.07
C PHE A 361 11.09 24.14 -3.23
N ALA A 362 10.07 23.34 -2.96
CA ALA A 362 9.49 22.41 -3.93
C ALA A 362 8.87 23.16 -5.11
N ASP A 363 8.12 24.22 -4.86
CA ASP A 363 7.51 25.08 -5.87
C ASP A 363 8.59 25.81 -6.71
N THR A 364 9.56 26.42 -6.04
CA THR A 364 10.65 27.11 -6.75
C THR A 364 11.48 26.15 -7.62
N ILE A 365 11.79 24.95 -7.12
CA ILE A 365 12.51 23.93 -7.90
C ILE A 365 11.65 23.46 -9.09
N ASP A 366 10.35 23.26 -8.91
CA ASP A 366 9.45 22.92 -10.03
C ASP A 366 9.41 24.02 -11.07
N ALA A 367 9.28 25.26 -10.62
CA ALA A 367 9.31 26.42 -11.50
C ALA A 367 10.64 26.54 -12.27
N MET A 368 11.78 26.17 -11.68
CA MET A 368 13.10 26.20 -12.32
C MET A 368 13.31 25.03 -13.30
N THR A 369 12.75 23.85 -13.01
CA THR A 369 13.00 22.60 -13.76
C THR A 369 11.93 22.27 -14.79
N THR A 370 10.92 23.14 -14.98
CA THR A 370 9.88 22.99 -15.99
C THR A 370 10.09 24.04 -17.10
N ASP A 371 9.95 23.62 -18.34
CA ASP A 371 9.98 24.53 -19.49
C ASP A 371 8.83 25.54 -19.39
N ARG A 372 9.15 26.81 -19.59
CA ARG A 372 8.17 27.90 -19.68
C ARG A 372 8.31 28.59 -21.03
N PRO A 373 7.26 29.22 -21.56
CA PRO A 373 7.30 29.85 -22.90
C PRO A 373 8.48 30.80 -23.12
N TYR A 374 9.04 31.33 -22.02
CA TYR A 374 10.11 32.33 -22.06
C TYR A 374 11.46 31.84 -21.51
N ARG A 375 11.51 30.54 -21.06
CA ARG A 375 12.73 30.00 -20.42
C ARG A 375 12.73 28.48 -20.43
N ALA A 376 13.81 27.90 -20.95
CA ALA A 376 14.08 26.46 -20.83
C ALA A 376 14.30 26.05 -19.37
N ALA A 377 14.04 24.79 -19.07
CA ALA A 377 14.31 24.18 -17.77
C ALA A 377 15.79 24.27 -17.40
N LEU A 378 16.07 24.56 -16.15
CA LEU A 378 17.43 24.59 -15.61
C LEU A 378 17.90 23.17 -15.26
N ASP A 379 19.19 22.93 -15.44
CA ASP A 379 19.86 21.71 -14.98
C ASP A 379 20.09 21.71 -13.47
N ALA A 380 20.45 20.53 -12.93
CA ALA A 380 20.70 20.35 -11.50
C ALA A 380 21.78 21.27 -10.93
N THR A 381 22.81 21.58 -11.73
CA THR A 381 23.92 22.45 -11.32
C THR A 381 23.48 23.91 -11.20
N SER A 382 22.68 24.36 -12.14
CA SER A 382 22.09 25.70 -12.15
C SER A 382 21.11 25.89 -11.02
N VAL A 383 20.22 24.90 -10.77
CA VAL A 383 19.31 24.89 -9.61
C VAL A 383 20.09 24.97 -8.31
N ARG A 384 21.15 24.16 -8.15
CA ARG A 384 22.03 24.21 -6.96
C ARG A 384 22.60 25.60 -6.72
N ARG A 385 23.04 26.28 -7.78
CA ARG A 385 23.60 27.64 -7.70
C ARG A 385 22.55 28.64 -7.23
N GLU A 386 21.34 28.56 -7.74
CA GLU A 386 20.25 29.45 -7.32
C GLU A 386 19.81 29.19 -5.86
N LEU A 387 19.70 27.92 -5.44
CA LEU A 387 19.41 27.60 -4.04
C LEU A 387 20.47 28.17 -3.08
N LEU A 388 21.76 28.07 -3.43
CA LEU A 388 22.84 28.65 -2.63
C LEU A 388 22.83 30.18 -2.66
N ARG A 389 22.47 30.79 -3.79
CA ARG A 389 22.41 32.26 -3.95
C ARG A 389 21.35 32.89 -3.03
N PHE A 390 20.20 32.22 -2.88
CA PHE A 390 19.08 32.73 -2.09
C PHE A 390 18.98 32.05 -0.70
N ARG A 391 20.03 31.32 -0.30
CA ARG A 391 20.13 30.74 1.03
C ARG A 391 20.18 31.84 2.10
N GLY A 392 19.25 31.79 3.05
CA GLY A 392 19.13 32.79 4.13
C GLY A 392 18.35 34.04 3.78
N SER A 393 17.92 34.19 2.51
CA SER A 393 16.95 35.21 2.11
C SER A 393 15.60 34.59 1.79
N GLN A 394 15.46 33.92 0.66
CA GLN A 394 14.22 33.19 0.32
C GLN A 394 14.16 31.85 1.04
N PHE A 395 15.27 31.13 1.09
CA PHE A 395 15.33 29.74 1.54
C PHE A 395 15.90 29.59 2.94
N ASP A 396 15.29 28.70 3.72
CA ASP A 396 15.80 28.26 5.01
C ASP A 396 17.20 27.64 4.85
N PRO A 397 18.23 28.16 5.55
CA PRO A 397 19.59 27.66 5.45
C PRO A 397 19.74 26.18 5.85
N GLN A 398 18.98 25.73 6.85
CA GLN A 398 19.09 24.35 7.35
C GLN A 398 18.52 23.35 6.36
N ILE A 399 17.34 23.68 5.78
CA ILE A 399 16.72 22.85 4.72
C ILE A 399 17.61 22.83 3.49
N CYS A 400 18.17 23.99 3.07
CA CYS A 400 19.06 24.09 1.94
C CYS A 400 20.29 23.17 2.12
N ASP A 401 20.95 23.25 3.26
CA ASP A 401 22.15 22.48 3.56
C ASP A 401 21.85 20.97 3.66
N ALA A 402 20.74 20.59 4.29
CA ALA A 402 20.32 19.21 4.39
C ALA A 402 20.02 18.60 3.01
N LEU A 403 19.26 19.31 2.19
CA LEU A 403 18.90 18.90 0.83
C LEU A 403 20.14 18.71 -0.06
N LEU A 404 21.03 19.70 -0.08
CA LEU A 404 22.21 19.68 -0.96
C LEU A 404 23.27 18.65 -0.56
N ARG A 405 23.25 18.16 0.69
CA ARG A 405 24.09 17.05 1.18
C ARG A 405 23.45 15.69 1.01
N SER A 406 22.14 15.64 0.85
CA SER A 406 21.39 14.38 0.77
C SER A 406 21.53 13.71 -0.62
N PRO A 407 21.62 12.38 -0.69
CA PRO A 407 21.49 11.64 -1.94
C PRO A 407 20.11 11.84 -2.60
N GLU A 408 19.12 12.28 -1.86
CA GLU A 408 17.77 12.58 -2.35
C GLU A 408 17.77 13.73 -3.37
N TYR A 409 18.75 14.64 -3.33
CA TYR A 409 18.85 15.79 -4.24
C TYR A 409 18.79 15.38 -5.71
N SER A 410 19.46 14.30 -6.09
CA SER A 410 19.46 13.81 -7.47
C SER A 410 18.08 13.35 -7.95
N LYS A 411 17.22 12.89 -7.05
CA LYS A 411 15.88 12.44 -7.37
C LYS A 411 14.92 13.57 -7.80
N LEU A 412 15.23 14.81 -7.44
CA LEU A 412 14.46 15.99 -7.86
C LEU A 412 14.47 16.21 -9.39
N PHE A 413 15.46 15.67 -10.08
CA PHE A 413 15.69 15.83 -11.52
C PHE A 413 15.42 14.55 -12.33
N ALA A 414 15.03 13.46 -11.65
CA ALA A 414 14.65 12.25 -12.34
C ALA A 414 13.39 12.54 -13.19
N PRO A 415 13.33 12.08 -14.46
CA PRO A 415 12.14 12.22 -15.26
C PRO A 415 10.96 11.61 -14.49
N ALA A 416 9.83 12.28 -14.50
CA ALA A 416 8.60 11.77 -13.90
C ALA A 416 8.09 10.58 -14.75
N ASN A 417 8.77 9.44 -14.63
CA ASN A 417 8.43 8.19 -15.33
C ASN A 417 7.25 7.44 -14.68
N ALA A 418 6.42 8.13 -13.94
CA ALA A 418 5.23 7.51 -13.37
C ALA A 418 4.02 7.87 -14.24
N THR A 419 3.47 6.88 -14.94
CA THR A 419 2.11 6.96 -15.48
C THR A 419 1.13 7.22 -14.33
N PRO A 420 -0.05 7.83 -14.59
CA PRO A 420 -1.09 8.04 -13.56
C PRO A 420 -1.41 6.77 -12.76
N GLU A 421 -1.25 5.59 -13.38
CA GLU A 421 -1.43 4.27 -12.75
C GLU A 421 -0.32 3.94 -11.72
N GLU A 422 0.92 4.37 -11.91
CA GLU A 422 2.02 4.10 -10.97
C GLU A 422 1.97 4.98 -9.71
N TRP A 423 1.35 6.15 -9.77
CA TRP A 423 1.09 7.00 -8.61
C TRP A 423 0.09 6.37 -7.63
N VAL A 424 -0.92 5.70 -8.17
CA VAL A 424 -1.91 4.94 -7.40
C VAL A 424 -1.25 3.74 -6.68
N HIS A 425 -0.12 3.25 -7.16
CA HIS A 425 0.56 2.04 -6.69
C HIS A 425 1.77 2.30 -5.76
N ARG A 426 2.24 3.53 -5.63
CA ARG A 426 3.25 3.89 -4.61
C ARG A 426 2.57 4.17 -3.27
N THR A 427 1.84 3.19 -2.75
CA THR A 427 1.42 3.22 -1.35
C THR A 427 2.66 3.17 -0.46
N PRO A 428 2.69 3.94 0.66
CA PRO A 428 3.71 3.77 1.67
C PRO A 428 3.79 2.31 2.09
N ASP A 429 5.00 1.83 2.32
CA ASP A 429 5.25 0.51 2.90
C ASP A 429 4.27 0.26 4.06
N ARG A 430 3.44 -0.79 3.93
CA ARG A 430 2.41 -1.15 4.92
C ARG A 430 2.97 -1.29 6.34
N GLY A 431 4.29 -1.46 6.47
CA GLY A 431 4.99 -1.49 7.75
C GLY A 431 5.05 -0.15 8.49
N SER A 432 4.93 0.99 7.80
CA SER A 432 5.02 2.31 8.44
C SER A 432 3.70 2.75 9.08
N VAL A 433 2.57 2.40 8.47
CA VAL A 433 1.23 2.77 8.97
C VAL A 433 0.87 2.02 10.25
N LEU A 434 1.26 0.72 10.34
CA LEU A 434 1.01 -0.06 11.55
C LEU A 434 1.98 0.29 12.70
N ARG A 435 3.24 0.67 12.41
CA ARG A 435 4.17 1.16 13.44
C ARG A 435 3.69 2.45 14.08
N ALA A 436 3.04 3.34 13.33
CA ALA A 436 2.47 4.56 13.87
C ALA A 436 1.21 4.33 14.74
N ALA A 437 0.46 3.25 14.49
CA ALA A 437 -0.74 2.91 15.25
C ALA A 437 -0.45 2.15 16.57
N ILE A 438 0.76 1.56 16.73
CA ILE A 438 1.14 0.79 17.93
C ILE A 438 2.01 1.63 18.89
N SER A 439 2.54 2.78 18.45
CA SER A 439 3.40 3.67 19.24
C SER A 439 2.74 4.98 19.66
N GLY A 440 1.40 5.04 19.62
CA GLY A 440 0.61 6.18 20.12
C GLY A 440 -0.31 5.80 21.24
#